data_7b463e16bf6b0e95e0709e30a83cfbe9
#
_entry.id   7b463e16bf6b0e95e0709e30a83cfbe9
#
_cell.length_a   1.000
_cell.length_b   1.000
_cell.length_c   1.000
_cell.angle_alpha   90.00
_cell.angle_beta   90.00
_cell.angle_gamma   90.00
#
_symmetry.space_group_name_H-M   'P 1'
#
loop_
_entity.id
_entity.type
_entity.pdbx_description
1 polymer ?
#
loop_
_entity_poly.entity_id
_entity_poly.type
_entity_poly.pdbx_seq_one_letter_code
_entity_poly.pdbx_strand_id
1 'polypeptide(L)'
;MKLTVWTYEGPPHVGAMRVATAMKGLHYILHAPQGDTYADLLFTMIERRGERPPVTYTTFQARDLGEDTANLFKSACQEAVERFKPEAIIVGASCTAELIQDDPGGLAEALGVDIPVIPLELPSYQRKENFGTDETFYQIVKSLAQDNKKTGNISCNILGPTALGFRHRDDVKEIKSILEEQGVEINVTAPLGASPSDIRNLTKAHFNVMLYPESS
;
A
#
# COMPACT_ATOMS: atom_id res chain seq x y z
N MET A 1 33.00 5.09 -20.82
CA MET A 1 31.71 4.35 -20.97
C MET A 1 30.99 4.40 -19.63
N LYS A 2 29.91 5.15 -19.48
CA LYS A 2 29.11 5.12 -18.25
C LYS A 2 28.26 3.84 -18.30
N LEU A 3 28.60 2.86 -17.48
CA LEU A 3 27.73 1.73 -17.22
C LEU A 3 26.51 2.26 -16.45
N THR A 4 25.39 2.40 -17.10
CA THR A 4 24.12 2.66 -16.44
C THR A 4 23.68 1.33 -15.84
N VAL A 5 23.75 1.20 -14.54
CA VAL A 5 23.13 0.07 -13.83
C VAL A 5 21.62 0.27 -13.96
N TRP A 6 21.01 -0.54 -14.79
CA TRP A 6 19.58 -0.55 -14.96
C TRP A 6 18.98 -1.41 -13.86
N THR A 7 18.28 -0.80 -12.91
CA THR A 7 17.44 -1.52 -11.98
C THR A 7 16.05 -1.63 -12.54
N TYR A 8 15.49 -2.84 -12.53
CA TYR A 8 14.09 -3.04 -12.92
C TYR A 8 13.19 -2.39 -11.87
N GLU A 9 12.29 -1.54 -12.33
CA GLU A 9 11.18 -1.01 -11.56
C GLU A 9 9.87 -1.42 -12.23
N GLY A 10 8.97 -2.01 -11.44
CA GLY A 10 7.63 -2.35 -11.86
C GLY A 10 6.73 -1.15 -12.11
N PRO A 11 5.50 -1.37 -12.53
CA PRO A 11 4.48 -0.33 -12.60
C PRO A 11 4.04 0.13 -11.20
N PRO A 12 3.44 1.31 -11.05
CA PRO A 12 3.16 1.91 -9.74
C PRO A 12 2.17 1.11 -8.88
N HIS A 13 1.26 0.34 -9.48
CA HIS A 13 0.36 -0.52 -8.72
C HIS A 13 1.10 -1.64 -7.94
N VAL A 14 2.30 -2.04 -8.39
CA VAL A 14 3.18 -2.95 -7.63
C VAL A 14 3.72 -2.24 -6.38
N GLY A 15 4.02 -0.94 -6.46
CA GLY A 15 4.36 -0.12 -5.30
C GLY A 15 3.24 -0.08 -4.26
N ALA A 16 2.00 0.08 -4.71
CA ALA A 16 0.83 0.00 -3.82
C ALA A 16 0.71 -1.40 -3.15
N MET A 17 1.00 -2.47 -3.89
CA MET A 17 1.04 -3.83 -3.33
C MET A 17 2.11 -3.98 -2.26
N ARG A 18 3.27 -3.33 -2.40
CA ARG A 18 4.32 -3.33 -1.36
C ARG A 18 3.82 -2.74 -0.06
N VAL A 19 3.11 -1.61 -0.13
CA VAL A 19 2.51 -0.96 1.04
C VAL A 19 1.44 -1.85 1.67
N ALA A 20 0.48 -2.35 0.87
CA ALA A 20 -0.57 -3.22 1.35
C ALA A 20 -0.03 -4.50 2.01
N THR A 21 1.01 -5.12 1.41
CA THR A 21 1.65 -6.33 1.96
C THR A 21 2.41 -6.05 3.26
N ALA A 22 2.94 -4.84 3.42
CA ALA A 22 3.64 -4.43 4.64
C ALA A 22 2.71 -4.13 5.81
N MET A 23 1.49 -3.66 5.53
CA MET A 23 0.52 -3.24 6.55
C MET A 23 -0.38 -4.40 7.00
N LYS A 24 -0.89 -4.29 8.22
CA LYS A 24 -1.91 -5.18 8.77
C LYS A 24 -3.28 -4.55 8.58
N GLY A 25 -4.31 -5.36 8.36
CA GLY A 25 -5.69 -4.85 8.28
C GLY A 25 -5.97 -3.94 7.08
N LEU A 26 -5.03 -3.77 6.15
CA LEU A 26 -5.22 -3.08 4.89
C LEU A 26 -5.41 -4.10 3.77
N HIS A 27 -6.37 -3.87 2.87
CA HIS A 27 -6.60 -4.72 1.71
C HIS A 27 -6.60 -3.89 0.44
N TYR A 28 -5.97 -4.40 -0.62
CA TYR A 28 -5.90 -3.73 -1.91
C TYR A 28 -6.87 -4.35 -2.91
N ILE A 29 -7.75 -3.54 -3.49
CA ILE A 29 -8.60 -3.95 -4.61
C ILE A 29 -7.98 -3.39 -5.89
N LEU A 30 -7.43 -4.29 -6.69
CA LEU A 30 -6.78 -3.93 -7.95
C LEU A 30 -7.71 -4.25 -9.12
N HIS A 31 -8.18 -3.19 -9.80
CA HIS A 31 -8.89 -3.35 -11.05
C HIS A 31 -7.91 -3.77 -12.15
N ALA A 32 -7.97 -5.03 -12.54
CA ALA A 32 -6.96 -5.64 -13.38
C ALA A 32 -7.49 -6.86 -14.13
N PRO A 33 -6.94 -7.17 -15.32
CA PRO A 33 -7.22 -8.44 -15.99
C PRO A 33 -6.58 -9.62 -15.26
N GLN A 34 -7.01 -10.81 -15.57
CA GLN A 34 -6.49 -12.04 -14.98
C GLN A 34 -4.97 -12.20 -15.13
N GLY A 35 -4.38 -11.68 -16.21
CA GLY A 35 -2.93 -11.76 -16.46
C GLY A 35 -2.07 -11.04 -15.43
N ASP A 36 -2.59 -10.00 -14.77
CA ASP A 36 -1.84 -9.17 -13.80
C ASP A 36 -1.70 -9.85 -12.43
N THR A 37 -2.35 -10.99 -12.21
CA THR A 37 -2.25 -11.75 -10.94
C THR A 37 -0.88 -12.39 -10.71
N TYR A 38 0.02 -12.35 -11.69
CA TYR A 38 1.39 -12.87 -11.54
C TYR A 38 2.17 -12.20 -10.40
N ALA A 39 1.84 -10.97 -10.07
CA ALA A 39 2.49 -10.22 -9.00
C ALA A 39 2.34 -10.90 -7.64
N ASP A 40 1.24 -11.58 -7.38
CA ASP A 40 1.04 -12.37 -6.16
C ASP A 40 2.12 -13.44 -5.97
N LEU A 41 2.49 -14.12 -7.06
CA LEU A 41 3.55 -15.13 -7.01
C LEU A 41 4.89 -14.51 -6.65
N LEU A 42 5.22 -13.36 -7.23
CA LEU A 42 6.43 -12.60 -6.95
C LEU A 42 6.52 -12.25 -5.45
N PHE A 43 5.46 -11.67 -4.90
CA PHE A 43 5.41 -11.30 -3.48
C PHE A 43 5.50 -12.50 -2.56
N THR A 44 4.78 -13.57 -2.85
CA THR A 44 4.80 -14.81 -2.06
C THR A 44 6.20 -15.42 -2.04
N MET A 45 6.89 -15.45 -3.19
CA MET A 45 8.24 -16.02 -3.30
C MET A 45 9.30 -15.19 -2.57
N ILE A 46 9.27 -13.86 -2.70
CA ILE A 46 10.29 -12.96 -2.13
C ILE A 46 10.06 -12.79 -0.63
N GLU A 47 8.85 -12.53 -0.20
CA GLU A 47 8.51 -12.34 1.20
C GLU A 47 8.59 -13.65 2.02
N ARG A 48 8.54 -14.80 1.35
CA ARG A 48 8.59 -16.15 1.97
C ARG A 48 7.60 -16.31 3.11
N ARG A 49 6.45 -15.68 3.00
CA ARG A 49 5.33 -15.87 3.92
C ARG A 49 4.47 -17.02 3.43
N GLY A 50 3.85 -17.74 4.34
CA GLY A 50 2.84 -18.76 4.03
C GLY A 50 1.50 -18.19 3.55
N GLU A 51 1.45 -16.85 3.36
CA GLU A 51 0.24 -16.12 3.02
C GLU A 51 0.40 -15.35 1.72
N ARG A 52 -0.68 -15.23 0.96
CA ARG A 52 -0.73 -14.38 -0.23
C ARG A 52 -0.77 -12.91 0.18
N PRO A 53 -0.31 -12.00 -0.70
CA PRO A 53 -0.51 -10.56 -0.50
C PRO A 53 -2.00 -10.23 -0.28
N PRO A 54 -2.34 -9.22 0.54
CA PRO A 54 -3.72 -8.82 0.79
C PRO A 54 -4.30 -8.03 -0.39
N VAL A 55 -4.41 -8.70 -1.54
CA VAL A 55 -4.88 -8.11 -2.81
C VAL A 55 -6.01 -8.96 -3.39
N THR A 56 -7.07 -8.29 -3.82
CA THR A 56 -8.14 -8.85 -4.64
C THR A 56 -8.12 -8.20 -6.01
N TYR A 57 -8.13 -9.01 -7.06
CA TYR A 57 -8.18 -8.58 -8.45
C TYR A 57 -9.60 -8.75 -8.98
N THR A 58 -10.05 -7.83 -9.82
CA THR A 58 -11.35 -7.97 -10.51
C THR A 58 -11.32 -9.08 -11.56
N THR A 59 -10.13 -9.38 -12.09
CA THR A 59 -9.89 -10.44 -13.08
C THR A 59 -10.74 -10.34 -14.35
N PHE A 60 -11.02 -9.12 -14.81
CA PHE A 60 -11.79 -8.92 -16.05
C PHE A 60 -11.10 -9.57 -17.26
N GLN A 61 -11.91 -9.95 -18.25
CA GLN A 61 -11.48 -10.58 -19.49
C GLN A 61 -11.99 -9.75 -20.69
N ALA A 62 -11.50 -10.06 -21.89
CA ALA A 62 -11.90 -9.35 -23.11
C ALA A 62 -13.42 -9.32 -23.34
N ARG A 63 -14.15 -10.36 -22.92
CA ARG A 63 -15.61 -10.42 -23.02
C ARG A 63 -16.30 -9.41 -22.09
N ASP A 64 -15.68 -9.08 -20.96
CA ASP A 64 -16.26 -8.20 -19.95
C ASP A 64 -16.13 -6.71 -20.38
N LEU A 65 -15.25 -6.41 -21.35
CA LEU A 65 -15.05 -5.04 -21.88
C LEU A 65 -16.25 -4.52 -22.67
N GLY A 66 -17.15 -5.41 -23.09
CA GLY A 66 -18.41 -5.04 -23.75
C GLY A 66 -19.61 -4.95 -22.80
N GLU A 67 -19.39 -5.26 -21.54
CA GLU A 67 -20.38 -5.27 -20.47
C GLU A 67 -20.05 -4.23 -19.39
N ASP A 68 -20.68 -4.32 -18.23
CA ASP A 68 -20.50 -3.39 -17.12
C ASP A 68 -19.33 -3.81 -16.19
N THR A 69 -18.11 -3.37 -16.51
CA THR A 69 -16.91 -3.59 -15.69
C THR A 69 -17.04 -2.95 -14.30
N ALA A 70 -17.89 -1.92 -14.16
CA ALA A 70 -18.16 -1.26 -12.88
C ALA A 70 -18.84 -2.20 -11.87
N ASN A 71 -19.77 -3.02 -12.31
CA ASN A 71 -20.41 -4.03 -11.44
C ASN A 71 -19.41 -5.11 -11.01
N LEU A 72 -18.51 -5.53 -11.91
CA LEU A 72 -17.45 -6.47 -11.58
C LEU A 72 -16.54 -5.91 -10.48
N PHE A 73 -16.15 -4.65 -10.59
CA PHE A 73 -15.34 -3.97 -9.59
C PHE A 73 -16.06 -3.86 -8.24
N LYS A 74 -17.32 -3.41 -8.22
CA LYS A 74 -18.12 -3.29 -7.01
C LYS A 74 -18.29 -4.63 -6.30
N SER A 75 -18.57 -5.70 -7.04
CA SER A 75 -18.69 -7.05 -6.49
C SER A 75 -17.37 -7.52 -5.85
N ALA A 76 -16.24 -7.30 -6.52
CA ALA A 76 -14.92 -7.64 -5.98
C ALA A 76 -14.61 -6.88 -4.67
N CYS A 77 -14.99 -5.61 -4.58
CA CYS A 77 -14.84 -4.82 -3.35
C CYS A 77 -15.70 -5.38 -2.20
N GLN A 78 -16.97 -5.65 -2.46
CA GLN A 78 -17.90 -6.17 -1.45
C GLN A 78 -17.45 -7.54 -0.95
N GLU A 79 -17.12 -8.45 -1.85
CA GLU A 79 -16.60 -9.79 -1.50
C GLU A 79 -15.31 -9.70 -0.67
N ALA A 80 -14.40 -8.79 -1.02
CA ALA A 80 -13.17 -8.60 -0.28
C ALA A 80 -13.42 -8.08 1.14
N VAL A 81 -14.31 -7.11 1.31
CA VAL A 81 -14.69 -6.57 2.61
C VAL A 81 -15.34 -7.64 3.49
N GLU A 82 -16.29 -8.41 2.94
CA GLU A 82 -16.98 -9.47 3.68
C GLU A 82 -16.03 -10.61 4.08
N ARG A 83 -15.14 -11.01 3.17
CA ARG A 83 -14.25 -12.15 3.36
C ARG A 83 -13.08 -11.85 4.28
N PHE A 84 -12.41 -10.72 4.06
CA PHE A 84 -11.14 -10.39 4.74
C PHE A 84 -11.33 -9.45 5.92
N LYS A 85 -12.47 -8.77 6.02
CA LYS A 85 -12.82 -7.84 7.11
C LYS A 85 -11.70 -6.84 7.41
N PRO A 86 -11.18 -6.13 6.39
CA PRO A 86 -10.10 -5.18 6.59
C PRO A 86 -10.56 -3.97 7.41
N GLU A 87 -9.62 -3.26 8.04
CA GLU A 87 -9.87 -1.98 8.69
C GLU A 87 -10.00 -0.82 7.69
N ALA A 88 -9.40 -0.97 6.50
CA ALA A 88 -9.49 -0.05 5.37
C ALA A 88 -9.17 -0.78 4.07
N ILE A 89 -9.67 -0.26 2.95
CA ILE A 89 -9.27 -0.71 1.62
C ILE A 89 -8.64 0.43 0.83
N ILE A 90 -7.64 0.10 0.02
CA ILE A 90 -7.13 0.94 -1.05
C ILE A 90 -7.63 0.38 -2.37
N VAL A 91 -7.94 1.24 -3.33
CA VAL A 91 -8.45 0.85 -4.64
C VAL A 91 -7.65 1.52 -5.75
N GLY A 92 -7.38 0.82 -6.83
CA GLY A 92 -6.63 1.37 -7.95
C GLY A 92 -6.73 0.51 -9.20
N ALA A 93 -6.15 1.01 -10.29
CA ALA A 93 -6.10 0.36 -11.58
C ALA A 93 -4.71 -0.20 -11.88
N SER A 94 -4.67 -1.33 -12.58
CA SER A 94 -3.45 -1.79 -13.26
C SER A 94 -3.19 -0.99 -14.54
N CYS A 95 -2.01 -1.15 -15.13
CA CYS A 95 -1.70 -0.54 -16.42
C CYS A 95 -2.69 -0.92 -17.52
N THR A 96 -3.23 -2.11 -17.50
CA THR A 96 -4.24 -2.57 -18.48
C THR A 96 -5.59 -1.90 -18.24
N ALA A 97 -6.01 -1.78 -16.99
CA ALA A 97 -7.25 -1.10 -16.62
C ALA A 97 -7.20 0.41 -16.94
N GLU A 98 -6.03 1.05 -16.78
CA GLU A 98 -5.83 2.44 -17.17
C GLU A 98 -6.06 2.68 -18.67
N LEU A 99 -5.70 1.71 -19.53
CA LEU A 99 -5.94 1.81 -20.99
C LEU A 99 -7.41 1.78 -21.38
N ILE A 100 -8.24 1.08 -20.62
CA ILE A 100 -9.69 1.02 -20.87
C ILE A 100 -10.45 2.17 -20.18
N GLN A 101 -9.73 3.05 -19.50
CA GLN A 101 -10.24 4.27 -18.86
C GLN A 101 -11.31 4.03 -17.79
N ASP A 102 -11.30 2.87 -17.15
CA ASP A 102 -12.12 2.65 -15.96
C ASP A 102 -11.59 3.47 -14.78
N ASP A 103 -12.50 4.04 -14.01
CA ASP A 103 -12.20 4.83 -12.82
C ASP A 103 -12.58 4.07 -11.53
N PRO A 104 -11.67 3.25 -10.97
CA PRO A 104 -11.92 2.55 -9.72
C PRO A 104 -12.18 3.48 -8.54
N GLY A 105 -11.60 4.69 -8.55
CA GLY A 105 -11.78 5.69 -7.50
C GLY A 105 -13.23 6.18 -7.41
N GLY A 106 -13.76 6.64 -8.53
CA GLY A 106 -15.16 7.09 -8.61
C GLY A 106 -16.15 5.95 -8.34
N LEU A 107 -15.82 4.73 -8.77
CA LEU A 107 -16.66 3.56 -8.48
C LEU A 107 -16.63 3.19 -7.00
N ALA A 108 -15.51 3.38 -6.33
CA ALA A 108 -15.33 3.06 -4.92
C ALA A 108 -16.12 3.99 -4.00
N GLU A 109 -16.27 5.27 -4.34
CA GLU A 109 -17.10 6.22 -3.58
C GLU A 109 -18.57 5.78 -3.48
N ALA A 110 -19.05 5.05 -4.48
CA ALA A 110 -20.42 4.55 -4.55
C ALA A 110 -20.64 3.18 -3.87
N LEU A 111 -19.62 2.61 -3.21
CA LEU A 111 -19.72 1.26 -2.63
C LEU A 111 -20.60 1.18 -1.38
N GLY A 112 -20.73 2.26 -0.60
CA GLY A 112 -21.52 2.27 0.62
C GLY A 112 -21.04 1.31 1.71
N VAL A 113 -19.74 1.06 1.79
CA VAL A 113 -19.12 0.22 2.83
C VAL A 113 -18.78 1.06 4.06
N ASP A 114 -18.85 0.46 5.27
CA ASP A 114 -18.64 1.16 6.55
C ASP A 114 -17.17 1.36 6.94
N ILE A 115 -16.24 1.07 6.03
CA ILE A 115 -14.80 1.21 6.26
C ILE A 115 -14.20 2.26 5.32
N PRO A 116 -13.07 2.89 5.68
CA PRO A 116 -12.38 3.83 4.80
C PRO A 116 -12.01 3.18 3.46
N VAL A 117 -12.37 3.86 2.38
CA VAL A 117 -11.99 3.52 1.00
C VAL A 117 -11.07 4.62 0.50
N ILE A 118 -9.86 4.26 0.11
CA ILE A 118 -8.81 5.20 -0.29
C ILE A 118 -8.50 4.97 -1.77
N PRO A 119 -8.96 5.85 -2.66
CA PRO A 119 -8.66 5.75 -4.08
C PRO A 119 -7.20 6.13 -4.35
N LEU A 120 -6.57 5.42 -5.30
CA LEU A 120 -5.21 5.64 -5.74
C LEU A 120 -5.18 6.02 -7.22
N GLU A 121 -4.59 7.17 -7.52
CA GLU A 121 -4.28 7.60 -8.88
C GLU A 121 -2.82 7.26 -9.19
N LEU A 122 -2.60 6.14 -9.87
CA LEU A 122 -1.28 5.58 -10.14
C LEU A 122 -1.01 5.50 -11.65
N PRO A 123 -0.59 6.58 -12.31
CA PRO A 123 -0.44 6.62 -13.77
C PRO A 123 0.71 5.73 -14.25
N SER A 124 0.39 4.53 -14.68
CA SER A 124 1.33 3.43 -14.99
C SER A 124 2.27 3.73 -16.15
N TYR A 125 1.85 4.57 -17.09
CA TYR A 125 2.65 4.95 -18.26
C TYR A 125 3.56 6.14 -18.03
N GLN A 126 3.40 6.84 -16.90
CA GLN A 126 4.18 8.03 -16.54
C GLN A 126 5.07 7.81 -15.33
N ARG A 127 4.71 6.91 -14.44
CA ARG A 127 5.35 6.69 -13.15
C ARG A 127 5.72 5.22 -12.96
N LYS A 128 6.58 4.97 -11.99
CA LYS A 128 7.14 3.64 -11.67
C LYS A 128 6.80 3.23 -10.23
N GLU A 129 7.29 2.07 -9.85
CA GLU A 129 6.99 1.39 -8.59
C GLU A 129 7.27 2.26 -7.36
N ASN A 130 8.41 2.98 -7.32
CA ASN A 130 8.74 3.83 -6.17
C ASN A 130 7.71 4.94 -5.98
N PHE A 131 7.33 5.64 -7.05
CA PHE A 131 6.24 6.61 -6.99
C PHE A 131 4.94 5.98 -6.45
N GLY A 132 4.59 4.78 -6.93
CA GLY A 132 3.39 4.07 -6.46
C GLY A 132 3.44 3.74 -4.97
N THR A 133 4.62 3.42 -4.45
CA THR A 133 4.83 3.18 -3.02
C THR A 133 4.59 4.46 -2.21
N ASP A 134 5.22 5.56 -2.62
CA ASP A 134 5.11 6.84 -1.94
C ASP A 134 3.71 7.41 -1.97
N GLU A 135 3.13 7.48 -3.16
CA GLU A 135 1.79 8.01 -3.35
C GLU A 135 0.76 7.20 -2.54
N THR A 136 0.87 5.87 -2.55
CA THR A 136 -0.01 5.02 -1.76
C THR A 136 0.09 5.31 -0.27
N PHE A 137 1.31 5.38 0.27
CA PHE A 137 1.49 5.67 1.69
C PHE A 137 1.03 7.09 2.04
N TYR A 138 1.32 8.06 1.19
CA TYR A 138 0.84 9.43 1.34
C TYR A 138 -0.70 9.50 1.40
N GLN A 139 -1.41 8.85 0.47
CA GLN A 139 -2.88 8.84 0.46
C GLN A 139 -3.46 8.14 1.70
N ILE A 140 -2.84 7.08 2.18
CA ILE A 140 -3.23 6.41 3.42
C ILE A 140 -3.07 7.35 4.61
N VAL A 141 -1.93 8.01 4.74
CA VAL A 141 -1.68 8.97 5.84
C VAL A 141 -2.65 10.16 5.75
N LYS A 142 -2.81 10.74 4.57
CA LYS A 142 -3.73 11.85 4.33
C LYS A 142 -5.18 11.53 4.69
N SER A 143 -5.61 10.30 4.42
CA SER A 143 -6.99 9.88 4.66
C SER A 143 -7.25 9.47 6.11
N LEU A 144 -6.25 8.93 6.80
CA LEU A 144 -6.46 8.29 8.11
C LEU A 144 -5.85 9.04 9.28
N ALA A 145 -4.77 9.81 9.08
CA ALA A 145 -4.09 10.49 10.18
C ALA A 145 -5.04 11.46 10.91
N GLN A 146 -4.95 11.46 12.23
CA GLN A 146 -5.77 12.32 13.08
C GLN A 146 -4.87 13.25 13.88
N ASP A 147 -5.38 14.42 14.22
CA ASP A 147 -4.66 15.33 15.10
C ASP A 147 -4.77 14.83 16.55
N ASN A 148 -3.63 14.52 17.14
CA ASN A 148 -3.52 13.95 18.46
C ASN A 148 -2.56 14.76 19.33
N LYS A 149 -2.76 14.74 20.66
CA LYS A 149 -1.77 15.28 21.61
C LYS A 149 -0.51 14.43 21.57
N LYS A 150 0.64 15.09 21.67
CA LYS A 150 1.95 14.44 21.75
C LYS A 150 2.04 13.51 22.97
N THR A 151 2.85 12.47 22.85
CA THR A 151 3.21 11.60 23.98
C THR A 151 3.93 12.38 25.07
N GLY A 152 3.91 11.88 26.31
CA GLY A 152 4.60 12.52 27.44
C GLY A 152 6.13 12.46 27.34
N ASN A 153 6.66 11.38 26.75
CA ASN A 153 8.08 11.17 26.52
C ASN A 153 8.45 11.51 25.08
N ILE A 154 9.73 11.81 24.83
CA ILE A 154 10.23 12.02 23.46
C ILE A 154 10.00 10.75 22.65
N SER A 155 9.31 10.89 21.54
CA SER A 155 8.94 9.76 20.68
C SER A 155 9.06 10.09 19.22
N CYS A 156 9.28 9.04 18.40
CA CYS A 156 9.34 9.16 16.96
C CYS A 156 8.49 8.09 16.24
N ASN A 157 8.20 8.39 14.99
CA ASN A 157 7.79 7.37 14.04
C ASN A 157 8.98 6.94 13.19
N ILE A 158 9.01 5.68 12.76
CA ILE A 158 9.94 5.18 11.73
C ILE A 158 9.10 4.96 10.47
N LEU A 159 9.38 5.75 9.43
CA LEU A 159 8.60 5.74 8.19
C LEU A 159 9.44 5.28 7.00
N GLY A 160 8.81 4.60 6.05
CA GLY A 160 9.40 4.22 4.76
C GLY A 160 9.55 2.72 4.51
N PRO A 161 9.86 1.85 5.48
CA PRO A 161 10.08 0.43 5.20
C PRO A 161 8.80 -0.26 4.74
N THR A 162 8.88 -0.94 3.57
CA THR A 162 7.76 -1.65 2.93
C THR A 162 8.10 -3.12 2.73
N ALA A 163 7.21 -3.89 2.10
CA ALA A 163 7.52 -5.24 1.63
C ALA A 163 8.56 -5.23 0.50
N LEU A 164 9.16 -6.37 0.21
CA LEU A 164 10.20 -6.62 -0.79
C LEU A 164 11.52 -5.90 -0.57
N GLY A 165 11.71 -5.19 0.53
CA GLY A 165 12.99 -4.53 0.85
C GLY A 165 14.07 -5.56 1.22
N PHE A 166 15.31 -5.33 0.78
CA PHE A 166 16.44 -6.18 1.16
C PHE A 166 16.80 -5.95 2.63
N ARG A 167 16.69 -7.01 3.46
CA ARG A 167 16.97 -6.99 4.91
C ARG A 167 16.26 -5.89 5.73
N HIS A 168 15.27 -5.27 5.16
CA HIS A 168 14.57 -4.12 5.77
C HIS A 168 14.03 -4.39 7.18
N ARG A 169 13.68 -5.64 7.51
CA ARG A 169 13.22 -6.01 8.85
C ARG A 169 14.33 -5.99 9.88
N ASP A 170 15.53 -6.42 9.47
CA ASP A 170 16.71 -6.39 10.33
C ASP A 170 17.16 -4.96 10.57
N ASP A 171 17.16 -4.13 9.52
CA ASP A 171 17.51 -2.70 9.59
C ASP A 171 16.57 -1.96 10.53
N VAL A 172 15.25 -2.17 10.39
CA VAL A 172 14.25 -1.55 11.28
C VAL A 172 14.44 -1.97 12.73
N LYS A 173 14.77 -3.25 12.98
CA LYS A 173 15.03 -3.75 14.33
C LYS A 173 16.24 -3.07 14.97
N GLU A 174 17.32 -2.93 14.21
CA GLU A 174 18.55 -2.28 14.68
C GLU A 174 18.34 -0.80 14.95
N ILE A 175 17.67 -0.08 14.03
CA ILE A 175 17.37 1.33 14.18
C ILE A 175 16.47 1.57 15.41
N LYS A 176 15.50 0.71 15.66
CA LYS A 176 14.68 0.78 16.88
C LYS A 176 15.55 0.67 18.13
N SER A 177 16.42 -0.34 18.19
CA SER A 177 17.32 -0.55 19.33
C SER A 177 18.17 0.68 19.61
N ILE A 178 18.76 1.26 18.56
CA ILE A 178 19.60 2.47 18.69
C ILE A 178 18.78 3.65 19.25
N LEU A 179 17.56 3.87 18.76
CA LEU A 179 16.71 4.96 19.21
C LEU A 179 16.25 4.78 20.67
N GLU A 180 15.85 3.55 21.02
CA GLU A 180 15.42 3.19 22.36
C GLU A 180 16.56 3.32 23.38
N GLU A 181 17.80 2.97 23.03
CA GLU A 181 19.00 3.18 23.85
C GLU A 181 19.29 4.65 24.11
N GLN A 182 18.87 5.55 23.22
CA GLN A 182 18.94 7.01 23.41
C GLN A 182 17.72 7.58 24.17
N GLY A 183 16.84 6.74 24.67
CA GLY A 183 15.64 7.17 25.41
C GLY A 183 14.50 7.70 24.54
N VAL A 184 14.49 7.38 23.22
CA VAL A 184 13.41 7.76 22.30
C VAL A 184 12.42 6.61 22.19
N GLU A 185 11.16 6.88 22.50
CA GLU A 185 10.09 5.89 22.34
C GLU A 185 9.66 5.78 20.86
N ILE A 186 9.44 4.56 20.40
CA ILE A 186 8.90 4.32 19.05
C ILE A 186 7.38 4.35 19.11
N ASN A 187 6.77 5.39 18.54
CA ASN A 187 5.33 5.51 18.46
C ASN A 187 4.73 4.56 17.39
N VAL A 188 5.14 4.71 16.14
CA VAL A 188 4.67 3.86 15.02
C VAL A 188 5.83 3.56 14.09
N THR A 189 5.86 2.33 13.57
CA THR A 189 6.70 1.96 12.41
C THR A 189 5.77 1.68 11.24
N ALA A 190 5.87 2.46 10.17
CA ALA A 190 4.96 2.36 9.02
C ALA A 190 5.70 2.53 7.69
N PRO A 191 5.21 1.93 6.61
CA PRO A 191 4.08 0.98 6.51
C PRO A 191 4.32 -0.35 7.21
N LEU A 192 5.57 -0.76 7.40
CA LEU A 192 5.95 -2.11 7.86
C LEU A 192 5.35 -2.44 9.25
N GLY A 193 4.37 -3.33 9.25
CA GLY A 193 3.73 -3.84 10.46
C GLY A 193 2.66 -2.93 11.05
N ALA A 194 2.46 -1.72 10.52
CA ALA A 194 1.39 -0.82 10.94
C ALA A 194 0.02 -1.27 10.44
N SER A 195 -1.02 -0.90 11.18
CA SER A 195 -2.42 -1.00 10.79
C SER A 195 -3.00 0.38 10.43
N PRO A 196 -4.17 0.46 9.78
CA PRO A 196 -4.91 1.72 9.63
C PRO A 196 -5.15 2.44 10.96
N SER A 197 -5.36 1.70 12.04
CA SER A 197 -5.51 2.26 13.39
C SER A 197 -4.20 2.89 13.90
N ASP A 198 -3.04 2.33 13.59
CA ASP A 198 -1.74 2.91 13.94
C ASP A 198 -1.48 4.20 13.17
N ILE A 199 -1.88 4.27 11.90
CA ILE A 199 -1.73 5.50 11.08
C ILE A 199 -2.49 6.68 11.71
N ARG A 200 -3.64 6.46 12.31
CA ARG A 200 -4.39 7.50 13.04
C ARG A 200 -3.60 8.13 14.18
N ASN A 201 -2.59 7.43 14.70
CA ASN A 201 -1.78 7.83 15.83
C ASN A 201 -0.42 8.44 15.45
N LEU A 202 -0.10 8.62 14.16
CA LEU A 202 1.20 9.14 13.71
C LEU A 202 1.54 10.51 14.34
N THR A 203 0.54 11.38 14.49
CA THR A 203 0.74 12.73 15.02
C THR A 203 1.08 12.76 16.51
N LYS A 204 0.98 11.65 17.23
CA LYS A 204 1.42 11.56 18.66
C LYS A 204 2.92 11.65 18.82
N ALA A 205 3.70 11.27 17.79
CA ALA A 205 5.16 11.35 17.85
C ALA A 205 5.66 12.79 17.73
N HIS A 206 6.81 13.07 18.34
CA HIS A 206 7.45 14.39 18.29
C HIS A 206 8.12 14.64 16.94
N PHE A 207 8.71 13.61 16.33
CA PHE A 207 9.40 13.68 15.03
C PHE A 207 9.29 12.36 14.27
N ASN A 208 9.70 12.38 13.01
CA ASN A 208 9.76 11.20 12.16
C ASN A 208 11.20 10.89 11.76
N VAL A 209 11.55 9.60 11.74
CA VAL A 209 12.77 9.07 11.15
C VAL A 209 12.37 8.45 9.82
N MET A 210 12.83 9.08 8.73
CA MET A 210 12.56 8.60 7.37
C MET A 210 13.67 7.63 6.96
N LEU A 211 13.29 6.42 6.61
CA LEU A 211 14.17 5.45 5.97
C LEU A 211 13.87 5.47 4.48
N TYR A 212 14.92 5.39 3.66
CA TYR A 212 14.79 5.42 2.19
C TYR A 212 14.27 6.77 1.66
N PRO A 213 15.15 7.79 1.62
CA PRO A 213 14.79 9.17 1.27
C PRO A 213 14.29 9.38 -0.16
N GLU A 214 14.51 8.43 -1.08
CA GLU A 214 13.91 8.42 -2.41
C GLU A 214 12.40 8.16 -2.40
N SER A 215 11.87 7.80 -1.24
CA SER A 215 10.45 7.58 -0.97
C SER A 215 9.83 8.71 -0.13
N SER A 216 10.38 9.90 -0.17
CA SER A 216 9.93 11.02 0.67
C SER A 216 9.27 12.15 -0.10
#